data_0921efd27b9ab64805d5dbebbda83e27
#
_entry.id   0921efd27b9ab64805d5dbebbda83e27
#
_cell.length_a   1.000
_cell.length_b   1.000
_cell.length_c   1.000
_cell.angle_alpha   90.00
_cell.angle_beta   90.00
_cell.angle_gamma   90.00
#
_symmetry.space_group_name_H-M   'P 1'
#
loop_
_entity.id
_entity.type
_entity.pdbx_description
1 polymer ?
#
loop_
_entity_poly.entity_id
_entity_poly.type
_entity_poly.pdbx_seq_one_letter_code
_entity_poly.pdbx_strand_id
1 'polypeptide(L)'
;MLKRLQAPLISLMASLLILWGIQPAQACVEGLEWGMPLDQVHAHLGEVHQANTTQSERFFARNVMLDRLPVSQVTFDLTPDAGLQSLAYEFAIDDMTEVLAGLRASHGSPLSTSSTDPKQNEQIWVWNTGEDLITAVKHDGTTHQQFVIAYRPSRLRPETL
;
A
#
# COMPACT_ATOMS: atom_id res chain seq x y z
N MET A 1 -6.40 72.53 -9.57
CA MET A 1 -7.49 71.59 -9.23
C MET A 1 -7.08 70.18 -9.69
N LEU A 2 -6.46 69.42 -8.83
CA LEU A 2 -6.05 68.01 -9.14
C LEU A 2 -6.98 67.07 -8.33
N LYS A 3 -7.92 66.41 -9.01
CA LYS A 3 -8.72 65.33 -8.42
C LYS A 3 -7.91 64.04 -8.47
N ARG A 4 -7.57 63.52 -7.27
CA ARG A 4 -6.93 62.18 -7.06
C ARG A 4 -7.97 61.12 -7.40
N LEU A 5 -7.67 60.29 -8.40
CA LEU A 5 -8.31 58.98 -8.59
C LEU A 5 -7.53 57.96 -7.73
N GLN A 6 -8.12 57.55 -6.65
CA GLN A 6 -7.72 56.31 -5.94
C GLN A 6 -8.61 55.16 -6.43
N ALA A 7 -8.03 54.27 -7.20
CA ALA A 7 -8.65 53.01 -7.57
C ALA A 7 -8.47 51.96 -6.47
N PRO A 8 -9.44 51.11 -6.15
CA PRO A 8 -9.32 50.09 -5.13
C PRO A 8 -8.61 48.84 -5.69
N LEU A 9 -7.42 48.63 -5.23
CA LEU A 9 -6.58 47.46 -5.52
C LEU A 9 -6.70 46.37 -4.43
N ILE A 10 -7.91 46.12 -3.95
CA ILE A 10 -8.17 45.17 -2.89
C ILE A 10 -9.34 44.27 -3.30
N SER A 11 -9.14 43.40 -4.26
CA SER A 11 -10.10 42.29 -4.50
C SER A 11 -9.56 41.12 -5.34
N LEU A 12 -8.25 40.88 -5.35
CA LEU A 12 -7.69 39.78 -6.15
C LEU A 12 -6.85 38.78 -5.33
N MET A 13 -6.95 38.81 -3.99
CA MET A 13 -6.19 37.91 -3.13
C MET A 13 -7.03 36.86 -2.39
N ALA A 14 -8.31 36.72 -2.69
CA ALA A 14 -9.21 35.84 -1.93
C ALA A 14 -9.59 34.54 -2.64
N SER A 15 -9.01 34.20 -3.81
CA SER A 15 -9.42 33.01 -4.59
C SER A 15 -8.36 31.93 -4.73
N LEU A 16 -7.28 31.98 -3.93
CA LEU A 16 -6.16 31.02 -4.07
C LEU A 16 -6.01 30.03 -2.91
N LEU A 17 -7.04 29.77 -2.12
CA LEU A 17 -6.92 28.96 -0.90
C LEU A 17 -7.87 27.75 -0.81
N ILE A 18 -8.40 27.22 -1.90
CA ILE A 18 -9.21 26.00 -1.84
C ILE A 18 -8.80 25.08 -2.99
N LEU A 19 -7.56 24.58 -2.94
CA LEU A 19 -7.13 23.40 -3.69
C LEU A 19 -6.19 22.58 -2.79
N TRP A 20 -6.60 22.36 -1.56
CA TRP A 20 -6.05 21.24 -0.81
C TRP A 20 -6.76 20.01 -1.36
N GLY A 21 -6.13 19.44 -2.37
CA GLY A 21 -6.59 18.21 -2.99
C GLY A 21 -6.75 17.16 -1.90
N ILE A 22 -7.92 16.53 -1.90
CA ILE A 22 -8.11 15.21 -1.30
C ILE A 22 -7.11 14.33 -2.03
N GLN A 23 -5.96 14.06 -1.42
CA GLN A 23 -5.04 13.06 -1.95
C GLN A 23 -5.74 11.72 -1.77
N PRO A 24 -5.95 10.96 -2.84
CA PRO A 24 -6.43 9.59 -2.70
C PRO A 24 -5.45 8.82 -1.82
N ALA A 25 -5.97 7.97 -0.94
CA ALA A 25 -5.16 7.09 -0.11
C ALA A 25 -4.32 6.21 -1.02
N GLN A 26 -3.02 6.47 -1.08
CA GLN A 26 -2.09 5.67 -1.87
C GLN A 26 -1.89 4.34 -1.14
N ALA A 27 -2.31 3.25 -1.77
CA ALA A 27 -1.79 1.94 -1.41
C ALA A 27 -0.28 1.98 -1.66
N CYS A 28 0.50 1.71 -0.65
CA CYS A 28 1.94 2.00 -0.52
C CYS A 28 2.88 1.49 -1.61
N VAL A 29 2.46 1.24 -2.83
CA VAL A 29 3.35 0.73 -3.86
C VAL A 29 3.07 1.37 -5.21
N GLU A 30 4.02 2.19 -5.63
CA GLU A 30 4.26 2.63 -7.01
C GLU A 30 3.00 2.98 -7.84
N GLY A 31 2.11 3.80 -7.27
CA GLY A 31 0.95 4.31 -7.99
C GLY A 31 -0.30 3.43 -7.93
N LEU A 32 -0.31 2.36 -7.12
CA LEU A 32 -1.54 1.64 -6.81
C LEU A 32 -2.34 2.37 -5.73
N GLU A 33 -3.65 2.43 -5.90
CA GLU A 33 -4.58 3.08 -4.97
C GLU A 33 -5.71 2.12 -4.58
N TRP A 34 -6.17 2.21 -3.33
CA TRP A 34 -7.33 1.42 -2.91
C TRP A 34 -8.57 1.80 -3.72
N GLY A 35 -9.31 0.79 -4.14
CA GLY A 35 -10.47 0.99 -5.01
C GLY A 35 -10.15 1.06 -6.50
N MET A 36 -8.88 0.97 -6.89
CA MET A 36 -8.46 0.97 -8.30
C MET A 36 -9.08 -0.23 -9.05
N PRO A 37 -9.68 -0.03 -10.24
CA PRO A 37 -10.23 -1.11 -11.04
C PRO A 37 -9.13 -1.94 -11.72
N LEU A 38 -9.47 -3.15 -12.15
CA LEU A 38 -8.53 -4.14 -12.68
C LEU A 38 -7.68 -3.63 -13.84
N ASP A 39 -8.27 -2.89 -14.76
CA ASP A 39 -7.58 -2.36 -15.94
C ASP A 39 -6.45 -1.37 -15.56
N GLN A 40 -6.67 -0.58 -14.52
CA GLN A 40 -5.65 0.32 -14.00
C GLN A 40 -4.57 -0.46 -13.23
N VAL A 41 -4.94 -1.44 -12.40
CA VAL A 41 -3.97 -2.31 -11.72
C VAL A 41 -3.10 -3.04 -12.75
N HIS A 42 -3.71 -3.54 -13.82
CA HIS A 42 -2.99 -4.18 -14.94
C HIS A 42 -1.99 -3.21 -15.61
N ALA A 43 -2.36 -1.94 -15.78
CA ALA A 43 -1.45 -0.94 -16.36
C ALA A 43 -0.20 -0.70 -15.49
N HIS A 44 -0.29 -0.86 -14.16
CA HIS A 44 0.84 -0.71 -13.24
C HIS A 44 1.68 -1.99 -13.08
N LEU A 45 1.02 -3.16 -12.97
CA LEU A 45 1.70 -4.42 -12.67
C LEU A 45 2.13 -5.20 -13.92
N GLY A 46 1.68 -4.81 -15.11
CA GLY A 46 1.94 -5.53 -16.36
C GLY A 46 1.03 -6.75 -16.52
N GLU A 47 1.58 -7.89 -16.89
CA GLU A 47 0.79 -9.11 -17.15
C GLU A 47 0.20 -9.66 -15.86
N VAL A 48 -1.14 -9.71 -15.79
CA VAL A 48 -1.92 -10.17 -14.65
C VAL A 48 -2.68 -11.42 -15.01
N HIS A 49 -2.68 -12.41 -14.12
CA HIS A 49 -3.39 -13.66 -14.27
C HIS A 49 -4.43 -13.81 -13.17
N GLN A 50 -5.61 -14.34 -13.51
CA GLN A 50 -6.62 -14.67 -12.52
C GLN A 50 -6.28 -15.99 -11.81
N ALA A 51 -6.28 -15.99 -10.50
CA ALA A 51 -6.16 -17.21 -9.72
C ALA A 51 -7.51 -17.94 -9.72
N ASN A 52 -7.49 -19.24 -9.99
CA ASN A 52 -8.70 -20.08 -9.97
C ASN A 52 -9.15 -20.30 -8.51
N THR A 53 -9.89 -19.35 -7.96
CA THR A 53 -10.50 -19.45 -6.63
C THR A 53 -12.01 -19.24 -6.74
N THR A 54 -12.78 -20.02 -6.00
CA THR A 54 -14.25 -20.05 -6.08
C THR A 54 -14.93 -18.93 -5.28
N GLN A 55 -14.21 -18.11 -4.53
CA GLN A 55 -14.80 -17.17 -3.56
C GLN A 55 -14.39 -15.71 -3.69
N SER A 56 -13.36 -15.37 -4.44
CA SER A 56 -12.92 -13.98 -4.65
C SER A 56 -12.25 -13.84 -6.00
N GLU A 57 -12.37 -12.66 -6.60
CA GLU A 57 -11.58 -12.31 -7.77
C GLU A 57 -10.14 -12.02 -7.34
N ARG A 58 -9.38 -13.09 -7.17
CA ARG A 58 -7.97 -13.05 -6.83
C ARG A 58 -7.13 -13.12 -8.09
N PHE A 59 -6.15 -12.25 -8.15
CA PHE A 59 -5.24 -12.14 -9.28
C PHE A 59 -3.80 -12.22 -8.78
N PHE A 60 -2.88 -12.52 -9.69
CA PHE A 60 -1.45 -12.44 -9.42
C PHE A 60 -0.68 -11.92 -10.63
N ALA A 61 0.44 -11.26 -10.35
CA ALA A 61 1.43 -10.83 -11.32
C ALA A 61 2.81 -11.36 -10.92
N ARG A 62 3.67 -11.57 -11.90
CA ARG A 62 5.07 -11.99 -11.71
C ARG A 62 6.00 -11.03 -12.43
N ASN A 63 7.31 -11.16 -12.17
CA ASN A 63 8.35 -10.30 -12.76
C ASN A 63 8.14 -8.81 -12.42
N VAL A 64 7.61 -8.54 -11.25
CA VAL A 64 7.42 -7.19 -10.71
C VAL A 64 8.69 -6.79 -9.95
N MET A 65 9.09 -5.54 -10.08
CA MET A 65 10.15 -4.94 -9.28
C MET A 65 9.52 -3.94 -8.31
N LEU A 66 9.92 -4.00 -7.05
CA LEU A 66 9.60 -2.98 -6.05
C LEU A 66 10.88 -2.19 -5.77
N ASP A 67 10.96 -0.96 -6.26
CA ASP A 67 12.21 -0.22 -6.38
C ASP A 67 13.28 -1.03 -7.13
N ARG A 68 14.22 -1.61 -6.38
CA ARG A 68 15.33 -2.42 -6.90
C ARG A 68 15.22 -3.88 -6.53
N LEU A 69 14.22 -4.25 -5.75
CA LEU A 69 14.06 -5.62 -5.25
C LEU A 69 13.12 -6.40 -6.17
N PRO A 70 13.54 -7.58 -6.61
CA PRO A 70 12.66 -8.46 -7.36
C PRO A 70 11.60 -9.03 -6.46
N VAL A 71 10.34 -8.96 -6.90
CA VAL A 71 9.20 -9.59 -6.23
C VAL A 71 8.91 -10.91 -6.90
N SER A 72 8.91 -11.99 -6.13
CA SER A 72 8.64 -13.32 -6.66
C SER A 72 7.22 -13.43 -7.22
N GLN A 73 6.25 -12.86 -6.50
CA GLN A 73 4.86 -12.79 -6.91
C GLN A 73 4.15 -11.63 -6.18
N VAL A 74 3.29 -10.96 -6.91
CA VAL A 74 2.30 -10.02 -6.35
C VAL A 74 0.95 -10.70 -6.43
N THR A 75 0.22 -10.78 -5.32
CA THR A 75 -1.16 -11.29 -5.27
C THR A 75 -2.07 -10.16 -4.80
N PHE A 76 -3.24 -10.03 -5.41
CA PHE A 76 -4.18 -8.99 -5.04
C PHE A 76 -5.62 -9.45 -5.22
N ASP A 77 -6.49 -8.92 -4.36
CA ASP A 77 -7.91 -9.18 -4.40
C ASP A 77 -8.65 -7.91 -4.85
N LEU A 78 -9.54 -8.10 -5.83
CA LEU A 78 -10.48 -7.07 -6.27
C LEU A 78 -11.91 -7.51 -6.02
N THR A 79 -12.78 -6.51 -5.85
CA THR A 79 -14.22 -6.72 -5.93
C THR A 79 -14.79 -5.85 -7.04
N PRO A 80 -15.83 -6.29 -7.78
CA PRO A 80 -16.40 -5.53 -8.88
C PRO A 80 -16.84 -4.12 -8.47
N ASP A 81 -17.39 -4.00 -7.25
CA ASP A 81 -17.97 -2.73 -6.77
C ASP A 81 -16.96 -1.82 -6.07
N ALA A 82 -15.91 -2.39 -5.47
CA ALA A 82 -14.99 -1.65 -4.61
C ALA A 82 -13.52 -1.66 -5.10
N GLY A 83 -13.23 -2.29 -6.25
CA GLY A 83 -11.88 -2.35 -6.84
C GLY A 83 -10.86 -3.05 -5.95
N LEU A 84 -9.62 -2.57 -5.94
CA LEU A 84 -8.49 -3.14 -5.19
C LEU A 84 -8.73 -3.07 -3.67
N GLN A 85 -8.71 -4.23 -3.01
CA GLN A 85 -9.00 -4.38 -1.58
C GLN A 85 -7.85 -4.93 -0.77
N SER A 86 -7.00 -5.72 -1.38
CA SER A 86 -5.80 -6.26 -0.73
C SER A 86 -4.67 -6.43 -1.74
N LEU A 87 -3.45 -6.38 -1.24
CA LEU A 87 -2.24 -6.51 -2.04
C LEU A 87 -1.19 -7.23 -1.20
N ALA A 88 -0.53 -8.23 -1.76
CA ALA A 88 0.53 -8.96 -1.09
C ALA A 88 1.71 -9.18 -2.02
N TYR A 89 2.91 -8.92 -1.50
CA TYR A 89 4.19 -9.11 -2.18
C TYR A 89 4.93 -10.27 -1.54
N GLU A 90 5.30 -11.24 -2.34
CA GLU A 90 6.18 -12.33 -1.93
C GLU A 90 7.61 -12.05 -2.39
N PHE A 91 8.54 -12.07 -1.45
CA PHE A 91 9.96 -11.86 -1.69
C PHE A 91 10.76 -13.13 -1.43
N ALA A 92 11.95 -13.21 -2.00
CA ALA A 92 12.93 -14.20 -1.58
C ALA A 92 13.29 -13.95 -0.10
N ILE A 93 13.53 -15.03 0.63
CA ILE A 93 13.86 -14.92 2.08
C ILE A 93 15.15 -14.13 2.32
N ASP A 94 16.08 -14.16 1.37
CA ASP A 94 17.35 -13.43 1.44
C ASP A 94 17.15 -11.91 1.42
N ASP A 95 16.07 -11.42 0.80
CA ASP A 95 15.74 -9.99 0.72
C ASP A 95 15.00 -9.47 1.96
N MET A 96 14.59 -10.36 2.87
CA MET A 96 13.77 -10.01 4.04
C MET A 96 14.38 -8.89 4.88
N THR A 97 15.68 -8.92 5.11
CA THR A 97 16.35 -7.93 5.97
C THR A 97 16.28 -6.54 5.37
N GLU A 98 16.51 -6.43 4.05
CA GLU A 98 16.45 -5.16 3.33
C GLU A 98 15.02 -4.62 3.28
N VAL A 99 14.05 -5.48 2.97
CA VAL A 99 12.64 -5.14 2.94
C VAL A 99 12.13 -4.66 4.30
N LEU A 100 12.47 -5.35 5.39
CA LEU A 100 12.12 -4.92 6.76
C LEU A 100 12.81 -3.61 7.15
N ALA A 101 14.04 -3.38 6.69
CA ALA A 101 14.72 -2.10 6.91
C ALA A 101 14.00 -0.96 6.17
N GLY A 102 13.56 -1.18 4.94
CA GLY A 102 12.76 -0.23 4.16
C GLY A 102 11.43 0.09 4.85
N LEU A 103 10.68 -0.92 5.31
CA LEU A 103 9.43 -0.72 6.05
C LEU A 103 9.63 0.10 7.33
N ARG A 104 10.71 -0.17 8.08
CA ARG A 104 11.04 0.61 9.29
C ARG A 104 11.45 2.04 8.95
N ALA A 105 12.16 2.25 7.86
CA ALA A 105 12.55 3.59 7.42
C ALA A 105 11.33 4.43 7.02
N SER A 106 10.35 3.80 6.34
CA SER A 106 9.16 4.49 5.85
C SER A 106 8.07 4.66 6.91
N HIS A 107 7.87 3.66 7.78
CA HIS A 107 6.73 3.58 8.71
C HIS A 107 7.13 3.52 10.19
N GLY A 108 8.43 3.60 10.50
CA GLY A 108 8.91 3.49 11.87
C GLY A 108 8.90 2.06 12.41
N SER A 109 8.94 1.92 13.74
CA SER A 109 8.88 0.62 14.39
C SER A 109 7.51 -0.02 14.23
N PRO A 110 7.43 -1.36 14.06
CA PRO A 110 6.13 -2.04 14.02
C PRO A 110 5.38 -1.86 15.35
N LEU A 111 4.06 -1.78 15.28
CA LEU A 111 3.17 -1.72 16.44
C LEU A 111 3.23 -3.00 17.28
N SER A 112 3.38 -4.12 16.61
CA SER A 112 3.53 -5.42 17.25
C SER A 112 4.51 -6.29 16.49
N THR A 113 5.21 -7.13 17.23
CA THR A 113 6.02 -8.22 16.70
C THR A 113 5.65 -9.46 17.48
N SER A 114 5.09 -10.46 16.83
CA SER A 114 4.74 -11.72 17.45
C SER A 114 5.51 -12.85 16.77
N SER A 115 5.97 -13.79 17.59
CA SER A 115 6.42 -15.10 17.13
C SER A 115 5.32 -16.06 17.53
N THR A 116 4.51 -16.47 16.55
CA THR A 116 3.44 -17.42 16.79
C THR A 116 4.05 -18.78 16.96
N ASP A 117 3.54 -19.59 17.87
CA ASP A 117 3.86 -20.97 18.22
C ASP A 117 5.26 -21.47 17.77
N PRO A 118 6.16 -21.89 18.70
CA PRO A 118 7.47 -22.46 18.36
C PRO A 118 7.45 -23.61 17.35
N LYS A 119 6.26 -24.21 17.12
CA LYS A 119 6.06 -25.28 16.14
C LYS A 119 5.77 -24.80 14.72
N GLN A 120 5.31 -23.55 14.55
CA GLN A 120 4.98 -22.99 13.23
C GLN A 120 6.08 -22.11 12.67
N ASN A 121 7.07 -21.72 13.47
CA ASN A 121 8.23 -20.91 13.03
C ASN A 121 7.84 -19.66 12.22
N GLU A 122 6.74 -19.01 12.62
CA GLU A 122 6.21 -17.85 11.95
C GLU A 122 6.56 -16.58 12.73
N GLN A 123 7.10 -15.59 12.06
CA GLN A 123 7.34 -14.26 12.60
C GLN A 123 6.45 -13.25 11.90
N ILE A 124 5.75 -12.43 12.68
CA ILE A 124 4.80 -11.44 12.15
C ILE A 124 5.18 -10.05 12.67
N TRP A 125 5.19 -9.07 11.80
CA TRP A 125 5.34 -7.64 12.11
C TRP A 125 4.13 -6.90 11.57
N VAL A 126 3.59 -5.95 12.34
CA VAL A 126 2.40 -5.20 11.96
C VAL A 126 2.65 -3.71 12.10
N TRP A 127 2.26 -2.95 11.08
CA TRP A 127 2.20 -1.48 11.08
C TRP A 127 0.78 -1.04 10.75
N ASN A 128 0.37 0.09 11.30
CA ASN A 128 -0.84 0.80 10.90
C ASN A 128 -0.45 2.25 10.63
N THR A 129 -0.54 2.68 9.38
CA THR A 129 -0.19 4.05 8.96
C THR A 129 -1.37 5.01 9.08
N GLY A 130 -2.56 4.50 9.44
CA GLY A 130 -3.83 5.21 9.39
C GLY A 130 -4.57 4.99 8.08
N GLU A 131 -3.87 4.88 6.97
CA GLU A 131 -4.43 4.54 5.66
C GLU A 131 -4.31 3.05 5.39
N ASP A 132 -3.17 2.46 5.74
CA ASP A 132 -2.83 1.07 5.49
C ASP A 132 -2.62 0.29 6.79
N LEU A 133 -3.10 -0.93 6.79
CA LEU A 133 -2.64 -1.97 7.68
C LEU A 133 -1.65 -2.86 6.92
N ILE A 134 -0.39 -2.84 7.36
CA ILE A 134 0.71 -3.58 6.77
C ILE A 134 1.05 -4.75 7.68
N THR A 135 1.14 -5.94 7.11
CA THR A 135 1.54 -7.16 7.83
C THR A 135 2.68 -7.81 7.07
N ALA A 136 3.85 -7.90 7.69
CA ALA A 136 4.96 -8.68 7.16
C ALA A 136 5.02 -10.03 7.89
N VAL A 137 5.13 -11.11 7.14
CA VAL A 137 5.14 -12.48 7.66
C VAL A 137 6.32 -13.24 7.10
N LYS A 138 7.16 -13.74 7.99
CA LYS A 138 8.16 -14.76 7.67
C LYS A 138 7.57 -16.12 8.04
N HIS A 139 7.53 -17.01 7.07
CA HIS A 139 7.10 -18.38 7.27
C HIS A 139 8.27 -19.33 7.02
N ASP A 140 8.73 -20.02 8.06
CA ASP A 140 9.79 -21.03 7.97
C ASP A 140 9.16 -22.43 7.82
N GLY A 141 8.63 -22.73 6.62
CA GLY A 141 8.18 -24.09 6.30
C GLY A 141 9.35 -25.05 6.12
N THR A 142 9.12 -26.34 6.35
CA THR A 142 10.17 -27.38 6.21
C THR A 142 10.66 -27.55 4.78
N THR A 143 9.85 -27.16 3.80
CA THR A 143 10.14 -27.31 2.36
C THR A 143 10.30 -25.98 1.64
N HIS A 144 9.76 -24.90 2.18
CA HIS A 144 9.79 -23.58 1.53
C HIS A 144 9.76 -22.49 2.57
N GLN A 145 10.73 -21.59 2.51
CA GLN A 145 10.76 -20.37 3.30
C GLN A 145 10.13 -19.25 2.45
N GLN A 146 9.20 -18.52 3.03
CA GLN A 146 8.51 -17.41 2.38
C GLN A 146 8.59 -16.17 3.24
N PHE A 147 8.74 -15.03 2.59
CA PHE A 147 8.58 -13.72 3.21
C PHE A 147 7.55 -12.93 2.43
N VAL A 148 6.44 -12.59 3.08
CA VAL A 148 5.29 -11.92 2.45
C VAL A 148 4.99 -10.63 3.18
N ILE A 149 4.74 -9.56 2.43
CA ILE A 149 4.19 -8.31 2.94
C ILE A 149 2.80 -8.13 2.36
N ALA A 150 1.81 -8.05 3.24
CA ALA A 150 0.42 -7.81 2.86
C ALA A 150 -0.01 -6.41 3.28
N TYR A 151 -0.70 -5.74 2.37
CA TYR A 151 -1.31 -4.43 2.55
C TYR A 151 -2.82 -4.54 2.40
N ARG A 152 -3.55 -3.79 3.22
CA ARG A 152 -4.99 -3.60 3.09
C ARG A 152 -5.38 -2.23 3.64
N PRO A 153 -6.54 -1.67 3.25
CA PRO A 153 -7.02 -0.42 3.83
C PRO A 153 -7.16 -0.56 5.35
N SER A 154 -6.65 0.42 6.09
CA SER A 154 -6.86 0.47 7.54
C SER A 154 -8.31 0.89 7.83
N ARG A 155 -8.98 0.15 8.71
CA ARG A 155 -10.32 0.50 9.20
C ARG A 155 -10.26 1.39 10.45
N LEU A 156 -9.08 1.50 11.05
CA LEU A 156 -8.84 2.30 12.25
C LEU A 156 -8.05 3.54 11.84
N ARG A 157 -8.70 4.70 11.92
CA ARG A 157 -8.00 5.98 11.80
C ARG A 157 -7.43 6.34 13.17
N PRO A 158 -6.16 6.80 13.27
CA PRO A 158 -5.56 7.19 14.54
C PRO A 158 -6.36 8.25 15.31
N GLU A 159 -7.10 9.08 14.59
CA GLU A 159 -7.92 10.17 15.14
C GLU A 159 -9.17 9.69 15.88
N THR A 160 -9.50 8.40 15.80
CA THR A 160 -10.69 7.80 16.42
C THR A 160 -10.37 6.94 17.64
N LEU A 161 -9.10 6.89 18.05
CA LEU A 161 -8.59 6.24 19.26
C LEU A 161 -8.18 7.27 20.29
#